data_c53e030ec5af36732df6c399b2ee2891
#
_entry.id   c53e030ec5af36732df6c399b2ee2891
#
_cell.length_a   1.000
_cell.length_b   1.000
_cell.length_c   1.000
_cell.angle_alpha   90.00
_cell.angle_beta   90.00
_cell.angle_gamma   90.00
#
_symmetry.space_group_name_H-M   'P 1'
#
loop_
_entity.id
_entity.type
_entity.pdbx_description
1 polymer ?
#
loop_
_entity_poly.entity_id
_entity_poly.type
_entity_poly.pdbx_seq_one_letter_code
_entity_poly.pdbx_strand_id
1 'polypeptide(L)'
;ARQQDPVYAVEGIADDQRVVLERQFPRYSMGGAGLAIDAGHSIVVRSEVAYFDRWHVTNPYRNHGSSQSPMVKSLLGVDYLLRNWLISVQWQEQQLLDWQQGMVQDKREPLFTLSAEGTHLRDRLKSRLVLAMSPPAKDDALLQGIFTYTPVDWLKLGLEVDVFFGKEDRTFGQYSQRDQLRVSAGYLF
;
A
#
# COMPACT_ATOMS: atom_id res chain seq x y z
N ALA A 1 -12.34 -12.24 -15.18
CA ALA A 1 -11.18 -11.36 -15.40
C ALA A 1 -11.44 -10.00 -14.74
N ARG A 2 -10.44 -9.44 -14.07
CA ARG A 2 -10.47 -8.08 -13.53
C ARG A 2 -9.67 -7.15 -14.43
N GLN A 3 -9.95 -5.88 -14.36
CA GLN A 3 -9.25 -4.84 -15.10
C GLN A 3 -8.22 -4.19 -14.16
N GLN A 4 -7.01 -4.05 -14.66
CA GLN A 4 -5.93 -3.30 -13.99
C GLN A 4 -6.16 -1.79 -14.18
N ASP A 5 -5.53 -0.97 -13.38
CA ASP A 5 -5.44 0.47 -13.64
C ASP A 5 -4.84 0.71 -15.02
N PRO A 6 -5.23 1.80 -15.70
CA PRO A 6 -4.78 2.05 -17.06
C PRO A 6 -3.27 2.14 -17.15
N VAL A 7 -2.70 1.49 -18.17
CA VAL A 7 -1.30 1.59 -18.55
C VAL A 7 -1.22 2.48 -19.79
N TYR A 8 -0.19 3.31 -19.87
CA TYR A 8 0.05 4.13 -21.04
C TYR A 8 1.06 3.41 -21.95
N ALA A 9 0.65 3.09 -23.17
CA ALA A 9 1.51 2.55 -24.19
C ALA A 9 1.93 3.66 -25.17
N VAL A 10 3.18 3.62 -25.62
CA VAL A 10 3.64 4.51 -26.68
C VAL A 10 3.09 4.00 -28.01
N GLU A 11 2.17 4.73 -28.63
CA GLU A 11 1.58 4.41 -29.93
C GLU A 11 2.51 4.84 -31.08
N GLY A 12 3.21 5.95 -30.91
CA GLY A 12 4.12 6.47 -31.92
C GLY A 12 4.68 7.86 -31.57
N ILE A 13 5.40 8.40 -32.51
CA ILE A 13 5.85 9.82 -32.47
C ILE A 13 5.12 10.53 -33.60
N ALA A 14 4.33 11.55 -33.28
CA ALA A 14 3.65 12.37 -34.27
C ALA A 14 4.66 13.22 -35.05
N ASP A 15 4.28 13.75 -36.20
CA ASP A 15 5.13 14.58 -37.08
C ASP A 15 5.71 15.83 -36.40
N ASP A 16 5.08 16.28 -35.31
CA ASP A 16 5.52 17.41 -34.47
C ASP A 16 6.44 16.99 -33.31
N GLN A 17 7.00 15.78 -33.34
CA GLN A 17 7.85 15.15 -32.30
C GLN A 17 7.16 14.89 -30.96
N ARG A 18 5.86 14.92 -30.90
CA ARG A 18 5.11 14.55 -29.70
C ARG A 18 4.98 13.04 -29.58
N VAL A 19 5.23 12.52 -28.38
CA VAL A 19 4.97 11.12 -28.06
C VAL A 19 3.47 10.93 -27.89
N VAL A 20 2.87 10.10 -28.73
CA VAL A 20 1.45 9.73 -28.61
C VAL A 20 1.32 8.57 -27.64
N LEU A 21 0.61 8.78 -26.56
CA LEU A 21 0.35 7.76 -25.53
C LEU A 21 -1.09 7.27 -25.67
N GLU A 22 -1.25 5.98 -25.90
CA GLU A 22 -2.53 5.30 -25.84
C GLU A 22 -2.82 4.81 -24.42
N ARG A 23 -4.02 5.07 -23.92
CA ARG A 23 -4.48 4.57 -22.65
C ARG A 23 -5.08 3.18 -22.82
N GLN A 24 -4.40 2.17 -22.31
CA GLN A 24 -4.85 0.79 -22.36
C GLN A 24 -5.38 0.32 -21.01
N PHE A 25 -6.41 -0.51 -21.03
CA PHE A 25 -7.02 -1.13 -19.86
C PHE A 25 -6.81 -2.65 -19.93
N PRO A 26 -5.63 -3.14 -19.51
CA PRO A 26 -5.31 -4.55 -19.60
C PRO A 26 -6.20 -5.39 -18.69
N ARG A 27 -6.51 -6.60 -19.14
CA ARG A 27 -7.27 -7.59 -18.37
C ARG A 27 -6.33 -8.66 -17.85
N TYR A 28 -6.59 -9.11 -16.64
CA TYR A 28 -5.87 -10.22 -16.02
C TYR A 28 -6.86 -11.17 -15.34
N SER A 29 -6.44 -12.42 -15.14
CA SER A 29 -7.11 -13.36 -14.25
C SER A 29 -6.36 -13.42 -12.94
N MET A 30 -7.08 -13.61 -11.85
CA MET A 30 -6.48 -13.79 -10.54
C MET A 30 -7.13 -14.93 -9.79
N GLY A 31 -6.34 -15.61 -8.99
CA GLY A 31 -6.78 -16.57 -8.00
C GLY A 31 -6.02 -16.36 -6.71
N GLY A 32 -6.66 -16.62 -5.59
CA GLY A 32 -6.00 -16.44 -4.30
C GLY A 32 -6.71 -17.18 -3.19
N ALA A 33 -6.03 -17.31 -2.07
CA ALA A 33 -6.53 -17.92 -0.85
C ALA A 33 -6.02 -17.14 0.36
N GLY A 34 -6.78 -17.18 1.44
CA GLY A 34 -6.39 -16.59 2.72
C GLY A 34 -6.81 -17.49 3.86
N LEU A 35 -6.05 -17.41 4.95
CA LEU A 35 -6.26 -18.14 6.18
C LEU A 35 -6.08 -17.18 7.35
N ALA A 36 -7.01 -17.23 8.32
CA ALA A 36 -6.87 -16.58 9.61
C ALA A 36 -7.10 -17.61 10.72
N ILE A 37 -6.17 -17.70 11.65
CA ILE A 37 -6.19 -18.66 12.75
C ILE A 37 -6.12 -17.89 14.06
N ASP A 38 -7.05 -18.14 14.95
CA ASP A 38 -6.94 -17.75 16.37
C ASP A 38 -5.94 -18.71 17.05
N ALA A 39 -4.77 -18.18 17.39
CA ALA A 39 -3.71 -18.94 18.07
C ALA A 39 -3.88 -18.94 19.60
N GLY A 40 -4.97 -18.40 20.11
CA GLY A 40 -5.22 -18.19 21.52
C GLY A 40 -4.46 -16.99 22.10
N HIS A 41 -4.68 -16.71 23.39
CA HIS A 41 -4.02 -15.59 24.10
C HIS A 41 -4.16 -14.24 23.40
N SER A 42 -5.32 -14.01 22.75
CA SER A 42 -5.60 -12.78 21.97
C SER A 42 -4.69 -12.56 20.76
N ILE A 43 -4.16 -13.63 20.18
CA ILE A 43 -3.29 -13.62 19.00
C ILE A 43 -4.05 -14.22 17.81
N VAL A 44 -4.07 -13.50 16.70
CA VAL A 44 -4.56 -13.99 15.41
C VAL A 44 -3.43 -13.96 14.40
N VAL A 45 -3.21 -15.08 13.73
CA VAL A 45 -2.25 -15.18 12.61
C VAL A 45 -3.01 -15.19 11.30
N ARG A 46 -2.59 -14.34 10.36
CA ARG A 46 -3.20 -14.24 9.02
C ARG A 46 -2.16 -14.52 7.94
N SER A 47 -2.58 -15.23 6.91
CA SER A 47 -1.77 -15.46 5.72
C SER A 47 -2.65 -15.37 4.49
N GLU A 48 -2.19 -14.67 3.48
CA GLU A 48 -2.88 -14.51 2.21
C GLU A 48 -1.90 -14.69 1.05
N VAL A 49 -2.36 -15.26 -0.04
CA VAL A 49 -1.62 -15.35 -1.29
C VAL A 49 -2.57 -15.11 -2.47
N ALA A 50 -2.10 -14.36 -3.44
CA ALA A 50 -2.82 -14.12 -4.69
C ALA A 50 -1.86 -14.23 -5.88
N TYR A 51 -2.30 -14.94 -6.92
CA TYR A 51 -1.61 -15.09 -8.19
C TYR A 51 -2.35 -14.32 -9.28
N PHE A 52 -1.59 -13.61 -10.11
CA PHE A 52 -2.07 -12.84 -11.27
C PHE A 52 -1.37 -13.39 -12.51
N ASP A 53 -2.13 -13.78 -13.52
CA ASP A 53 -1.59 -14.44 -14.73
C ASP A 53 -0.81 -13.48 -15.65
N ARG A 54 -1.26 -12.24 -15.77
CA ARG A 54 -0.72 -11.23 -16.68
C ARG A 54 -0.79 -9.85 -16.04
N TRP A 55 0.19 -9.53 -15.22
CA TRP A 55 0.32 -8.20 -14.66
C TRP A 55 1.13 -7.31 -15.60
N HIS A 56 0.60 -6.15 -15.96
CA HIS A 56 1.30 -5.21 -16.83
C HIS A 56 2.22 -4.33 -16.00
N VAL A 57 3.46 -4.23 -16.45
CA VAL A 57 4.52 -3.41 -15.82
C VAL A 57 5.12 -2.48 -16.86
N THR A 58 5.52 -1.30 -16.45
CA THR A 58 6.20 -0.34 -17.33
C THR A 58 7.60 -0.85 -17.67
N ASN A 59 7.90 -0.88 -18.97
CA ASN A 59 9.23 -1.22 -19.47
C ASN A 59 9.56 -0.31 -20.67
N PRO A 60 10.25 0.82 -20.44
CA PRO A 60 10.54 1.81 -21.47
C PRO A 60 11.42 1.30 -22.62
N TYR A 61 12.11 0.16 -22.44
CA TYR A 61 12.95 -0.44 -23.48
C TYR A 61 12.20 -1.43 -24.37
N ARG A 62 10.93 -1.65 -24.16
CA ARG A 62 10.08 -2.53 -24.98
C ARG A 62 9.18 -1.72 -25.90
N ASN A 63 8.86 -2.33 -27.06
CA ASN A 63 7.83 -1.78 -27.95
C ASN A 63 6.55 -1.53 -27.14
N HIS A 64 5.96 -0.34 -27.30
CA HIS A 64 4.80 0.13 -26.56
C HIS A 64 5.02 0.43 -25.05
N GLY A 65 6.28 0.45 -24.55
CA GLY A 65 6.60 0.89 -23.19
C GLY A 65 6.06 0.02 -22.06
N SER A 66 5.55 -1.20 -22.37
CA SER A 66 5.01 -2.12 -21.35
C SER A 66 5.45 -3.57 -21.59
N SER A 67 5.46 -4.34 -20.52
CA SER A 67 5.70 -5.78 -20.51
C SER A 67 4.65 -6.47 -19.64
N GLN A 68 4.47 -7.77 -19.84
CA GLN A 68 3.60 -8.60 -19.02
C GLN A 68 4.45 -9.57 -18.21
N SER A 69 4.09 -9.76 -16.95
CA SER A 69 4.70 -10.77 -16.08
C SER A 69 3.62 -11.36 -15.17
N PRO A 70 3.58 -12.67 -14.98
CA PRO A 70 2.84 -13.23 -13.87
C PRO A 70 3.36 -12.65 -12.56
N MET A 71 2.47 -12.45 -11.59
CA MET A 71 2.82 -11.86 -10.30
C MET A 71 2.19 -12.64 -9.15
N VAL A 72 2.95 -12.79 -8.08
CA VAL A 72 2.45 -13.30 -6.81
C VAL A 72 2.47 -12.16 -5.79
N LYS A 73 1.36 -12.00 -5.07
CA LYS A 73 1.29 -11.19 -3.85
C LYS A 73 1.09 -12.10 -2.66
N SER A 74 1.84 -11.88 -1.60
CA SER A 74 1.70 -12.61 -0.35
C SER A 74 1.64 -11.66 0.83
N LEU A 75 0.93 -12.08 1.88
CA LEU A 75 0.83 -11.38 3.15
C LEU A 75 0.95 -12.41 4.28
N LEU A 76 1.75 -12.06 5.27
CA LEU A 76 1.78 -12.73 6.57
C LEU A 76 1.58 -11.66 7.65
N GLY A 77 0.63 -11.87 8.53
CA GLY A 77 0.29 -10.93 9.59
C GLY A 77 0.06 -11.60 10.93
N VAL A 78 0.38 -10.87 11.99
CA VAL A 78 0.07 -11.24 13.36
C VAL A 78 -0.60 -10.07 14.03
N ASP A 79 -1.78 -10.30 14.58
CA ASP A 79 -2.54 -9.35 15.37
C ASP A 79 -2.51 -9.77 16.84
N TYR A 80 -2.30 -8.83 17.72
CA TYR A 80 -2.34 -9.02 19.16
C TYR A 80 -3.27 -8.01 19.83
N LEU A 81 -4.30 -8.51 20.50
CA LEU A 81 -5.23 -7.68 21.25
C LEU A 81 -4.75 -7.54 22.70
N LEU A 82 -4.26 -6.36 23.06
CA LEU A 82 -3.80 -6.00 24.38
C LEU A 82 -4.74 -4.97 25.02
N ARG A 83 -5.66 -5.44 25.86
CA ARG A 83 -6.69 -4.58 26.49
C ARG A 83 -7.52 -3.84 25.44
N ASN A 84 -7.31 -2.53 25.33
CA ASN A 84 -7.99 -1.64 24.37
C ASN A 84 -7.10 -1.29 23.16
N TRP A 85 -5.98 -2.00 22.96
CA TRP A 85 -5.09 -1.83 21.82
C TRP A 85 -5.11 -3.07 20.94
N LEU A 86 -5.22 -2.89 19.64
CA LEU A 86 -4.92 -3.88 18.62
C LEU A 86 -3.55 -3.54 18.01
N ILE A 87 -2.59 -4.40 18.22
CA ILE A 87 -1.24 -4.29 17.65
C ILE A 87 -1.15 -5.28 16.49
N SER A 88 -0.72 -4.82 15.32
CA SER A 88 -0.65 -5.61 14.10
C SER A 88 0.73 -5.48 13.47
N VAL A 89 1.36 -6.60 13.19
CA VAL A 89 2.62 -6.69 12.43
C VAL A 89 2.32 -7.43 11.15
N GLN A 90 2.74 -6.88 10.01
CA GLN A 90 2.48 -7.49 8.71
C GLN A 90 3.72 -7.41 7.83
N TRP A 91 3.97 -8.49 7.12
CA TRP A 91 4.89 -8.57 6.00
C TRP A 91 4.10 -8.82 4.73
N GLN A 92 4.29 -7.98 3.75
CA GLN A 92 3.70 -8.13 2.42
C GLN A 92 4.82 -8.20 1.40
N GLU A 93 4.64 -8.96 0.34
CA GLU A 93 5.60 -9.04 -0.75
C GLU A 93 4.86 -9.17 -2.09
N GLN A 94 5.28 -8.40 -3.07
CA GLN A 94 4.92 -8.56 -4.46
C GLN A 94 6.14 -9.11 -5.21
N GLN A 95 5.93 -10.15 -6.01
CA GLN A 95 6.99 -10.76 -6.80
C GLN A 95 6.56 -10.92 -8.25
N LEU A 96 7.32 -10.34 -9.17
CA LEU A 96 7.20 -10.58 -10.61
C LEU A 96 7.96 -11.87 -10.95
N LEU A 97 7.26 -12.85 -11.55
CA LEU A 97 7.84 -14.16 -11.82
C LEU A 97 8.73 -14.14 -13.07
N ASP A 98 8.32 -13.39 -14.10
CA ASP A 98 9.06 -13.21 -15.36
C ASP A 98 9.66 -11.80 -15.44
N TRP A 99 10.35 -11.40 -14.38
CA TRP A 99 11.01 -10.09 -14.35
C TRP A 99 12.11 -10.01 -15.40
N GLN A 100 12.16 -8.89 -16.13
CA GLN A 100 13.13 -8.61 -17.17
C GLN A 100 13.86 -7.31 -16.88
N GLN A 101 15.12 -7.24 -17.25
CA GLN A 101 15.90 -6.01 -17.17
C GLN A 101 15.21 -4.88 -17.95
N GLY A 102 15.14 -3.71 -17.34
CA GLY A 102 14.45 -2.54 -17.91
C GLY A 102 13.02 -2.36 -17.44
N MET A 103 12.42 -3.29 -16.69
CA MET A 103 11.18 -3.03 -15.98
C MET A 103 11.41 -2.01 -14.88
N VAL A 104 10.48 -1.05 -14.75
CA VAL A 104 10.54 0.00 -13.72
C VAL A 104 10.31 -0.59 -12.33
N GLN A 105 9.43 -1.58 -12.24
CA GLN A 105 9.16 -2.29 -10.98
C GLN A 105 10.30 -3.26 -10.68
N ASP A 106 10.65 -3.34 -9.41
CA ASP A 106 11.61 -4.32 -8.92
C ASP A 106 11.04 -5.76 -9.02
N LYS A 107 11.94 -6.75 -9.11
CA LYS A 107 11.55 -8.16 -9.11
C LYS A 107 10.77 -8.54 -7.85
N ARG A 108 11.12 -7.93 -6.72
CA ARG A 108 10.49 -8.12 -5.41
C ARG A 108 10.31 -6.77 -4.73
N GLU A 109 9.12 -6.54 -4.24
CA GLU A 109 8.75 -5.34 -3.50
C GLU A 109 8.17 -5.74 -2.14
N PRO A 110 9.03 -5.94 -1.14
CA PRO A 110 8.58 -6.22 0.22
C PRO A 110 8.11 -4.95 0.91
N LEU A 111 7.11 -5.10 1.78
CA LEU A 111 6.59 -4.05 2.64
C LEU A 111 6.38 -4.62 4.05
N PHE A 112 6.98 -4.01 5.03
CA PHE A 112 6.74 -4.28 6.44
C PHE A 112 5.84 -3.19 7.02
N THR A 113 4.81 -3.59 7.79
CA THR A 113 3.92 -2.66 8.47
C THR A 113 3.77 -3.06 9.95
N LEU A 114 3.93 -2.09 10.83
CA LEU A 114 3.58 -2.17 12.24
C LEU A 114 2.47 -1.16 12.49
N SER A 115 1.35 -1.59 13.05
CA SER A 115 0.28 -0.68 13.45
C SER A 115 -0.20 -0.95 14.87
N ALA A 116 -0.67 0.11 15.52
CA ALA A 116 -1.31 0.05 16.82
C ALA A 116 -2.57 0.91 16.78
N GLU A 117 -3.71 0.29 17.01
CA GLU A 117 -5.01 0.97 17.10
C GLU A 117 -5.55 0.85 18.50
N GLY A 118 -6.03 1.94 19.07
CA GLY A 118 -6.58 1.95 20.43
C GLY A 118 -7.78 2.86 20.59
N THR A 119 -8.62 2.50 21.58
CA THR A 119 -9.76 3.30 21.99
C THR A 119 -9.60 3.72 23.45
N HIS A 120 -9.84 4.99 23.74
CA HIS A 120 -9.59 5.61 25.03
C HIS A 120 -10.76 6.52 25.42
N LEU A 121 -10.76 6.99 26.66
CA LEU A 121 -11.76 7.95 27.18
C LEU A 121 -13.20 7.46 26.98
N ARG A 122 -13.49 6.18 27.32
CA ARG A 122 -14.79 5.54 27.11
C ARG A 122 -15.24 5.61 25.64
N ASP A 123 -14.33 5.18 24.74
CA ASP A 123 -14.51 5.12 23.28
C ASP A 123 -14.62 6.48 22.56
N ARG A 124 -14.42 7.58 23.29
CA ARG A 124 -14.46 8.94 22.71
C ARG A 124 -13.18 9.33 21.96
N LEU A 125 -12.05 8.73 22.29
CA LEU A 125 -10.79 8.95 21.58
C LEU A 125 -10.35 7.65 20.92
N LYS A 126 -10.25 7.65 19.60
CA LYS A 126 -9.63 6.59 18.81
C LYS A 126 -8.27 7.07 18.29
N SER A 127 -7.27 6.24 18.44
CA SER A 127 -5.92 6.50 17.95
C SER A 127 -5.45 5.35 17.08
N ARG A 128 -4.76 5.69 16.00
CA ARG A 128 -4.09 4.72 15.14
C ARG A 128 -2.70 5.26 14.81
N LEU A 129 -1.69 4.44 15.05
CA LEU A 129 -0.30 4.70 14.67
C LEU A 129 0.13 3.63 13.67
N VAL A 130 0.79 4.02 12.59
CA VAL A 130 1.28 3.12 11.56
C VAL A 130 2.72 3.48 11.23
N LEU A 131 3.58 2.47 11.23
CA LEU A 131 4.91 2.52 10.64
C LEU A 131 4.92 1.55 9.46
N ALA A 132 5.18 2.04 8.26
CA ALA A 132 5.38 1.23 7.07
C ALA A 132 6.81 1.42 6.56
N MET A 133 7.47 0.34 6.18
CA MET A 133 8.86 0.35 5.71
C MET A 133 8.99 -0.53 4.47
N SER A 134 9.80 -0.09 3.50
CA SER A 134 10.09 -0.85 2.28
C SER A 134 11.53 -1.40 2.31
N PRO A 135 11.77 -2.61 2.85
CA PRO A 135 13.09 -3.25 2.83
C PRO A 135 13.58 -3.49 1.38
N PRO A 136 14.90 -3.54 1.14
CA PRO A 136 15.97 -3.49 2.13
C PRO A 136 16.40 -2.07 2.54
N ALA A 137 15.77 -1.03 2.01
CA ALA A 137 16.10 0.34 2.37
C ALA A 137 15.62 0.64 3.81
N LYS A 138 16.55 0.75 4.74
CA LYS A 138 16.24 0.99 6.15
C LYS A 138 15.72 2.41 6.43
N ASP A 139 15.92 3.30 5.50
CA ASP A 139 15.56 4.72 5.56
C ASP A 139 14.28 5.04 4.77
N ASP A 140 13.66 4.06 4.07
CA ASP A 140 12.45 4.24 3.29
C ASP A 140 11.22 3.86 4.12
N ALA A 141 10.56 4.84 4.71
CA ALA A 141 9.49 4.63 5.66
C ALA A 141 8.41 5.72 5.63
N LEU A 142 7.20 5.34 6.06
CA LEU A 142 6.10 6.23 6.41
C LEU A 142 5.75 6.05 7.88
N LEU A 143 5.67 7.15 8.61
CA LEU A 143 5.05 7.21 9.93
C LEU A 143 3.75 8.00 9.83
N GLN A 144 2.63 7.35 10.20
CA GLN A 144 1.31 7.96 10.20
C GLN A 144 0.69 7.91 11.60
N GLY A 145 0.10 9.01 12.01
CA GLY A 145 -0.71 9.11 13.23
C GLY A 145 -2.10 9.64 12.92
N ILE A 146 -3.14 8.91 13.31
CA ILE A 146 -4.54 9.30 13.12
C ILE A 146 -5.22 9.30 14.48
N PHE A 147 -5.79 10.44 14.84
CA PHE A 147 -6.52 10.62 16.08
C PHE A 147 -7.92 11.14 15.78
N THR A 148 -8.92 10.50 16.37
CA THR A 148 -10.31 10.91 16.25
C THR A 148 -10.89 11.09 17.65
N TYR A 149 -11.36 12.28 17.95
CA TYR A 149 -11.97 12.61 19.23
C TYR A 149 -13.42 13.05 19.07
N THR A 150 -14.31 12.39 19.81
CA THR A 150 -15.76 12.66 19.83
C THR A 150 -16.14 13.15 21.24
N PRO A 151 -15.93 14.44 21.57
CA PRO A 151 -16.17 14.98 22.90
C PRO A 151 -17.65 14.87 23.30
N VAL A 152 -18.54 15.04 22.34
CA VAL A 152 -20.00 14.90 22.45
C VAL A 152 -20.53 14.20 21.21
N ASP A 153 -21.70 13.60 21.30
CA ASP A 153 -22.23 12.69 20.27
C ASP A 153 -22.38 13.32 18.88
N TRP A 154 -22.57 14.62 18.83
CA TRP A 154 -22.74 15.37 17.58
C TRP A 154 -21.47 16.00 17.02
N LEU A 155 -20.31 15.95 17.73
CA LEU A 155 -19.06 16.58 17.27
C LEU A 155 -17.95 15.55 17.15
N LYS A 156 -17.34 15.46 15.98
CA LYS A 156 -16.18 14.63 15.69
C LYS A 156 -15.02 15.51 15.26
N LEU A 157 -13.88 15.41 15.94
CA LEU A 157 -12.63 16.10 15.62
C LEU A 157 -11.61 15.08 15.16
N GLY A 158 -10.86 15.40 14.12
CA GLY A 158 -9.81 14.53 13.56
C GLY A 158 -8.50 15.27 13.41
N LEU A 159 -7.42 14.57 13.73
CA LEU A 159 -6.04 14.97 13.48
C LEU A 159 -5.33 13.81 12.78
N GLU A 160 -4.68 14.09 11.67
CA GLU A 160 -3.86 13.13 10.93
C GLU A 160 -2.50 13.77 10.62
N VAL A 161 -1.45 13.00 10.84
CA VAL A 161 -0.06 13.39 10.58
C VAL A 161 0.60 12.29 9.79
N ASP A 162 1.17 12.63 8.62
CA ASP A 162 1.96 11.74 7.79
C ASP A 162 3.36 12.32 7.65
N VAL A 163 4.38 11.51 7.98
CA VAL A 163 5.79 11.87 7.84
C VAL A 163 6.48 10.82 6.98
N PHE A 164 7.11 11.27 5.91
CA PHE A 164 7.76 10.41 4.92
C PHE A 164 9.28 10.49 5.05
N PHE A 165 9.92 9.33 5.03
CA PHE A 165 11.37 9.20 5.10
C PHE A 165 11.88 8.45 3.88
N GLY A 166 13.08 8.79 3.43
CA GLY A 166 13.77 8.06 2.37
C GLY A 166 14.30 8.97 1.26
N LYS A 167 14.89 8.33 0.27
CA LYS A 167 15.39 9.00 -0.93
C LYS A 167 14.27 9.11 -1.97
N GLU A 168 14.33 10.13 -2.82
CA GLU A 168 13.31 10.44 -3.83
C GLU A 168 13.03 9.29 -4.84
N ASP A 169 13.96 8.36 -4.99
CA ASP A 169 13.82 7.19 -5.88
C ASP A 169 13.17 5.97 -5.19
N ARG A 170 12.67 6.12 -3.96
CA ARG A 170 12.10 5.05 -3.15
C ARG A 170 10.59 5.17 -2.97
N THR A 171 9.98 4.10 -2.43
CA THR A 171 8.52 3.97 -2.26
C THR A 171 7.91 5.11 -1.45
N PHE A 172 8.45 5.41 -0.29
CA PHE A 172 7.99 6.49 0.58
C PHE A 172 8.82 7.77 0.39
N GLY A 173 10.11 7.63 0.14
CA GLY A 173 11.03 8.75 -0.01
C GLY A 173 10.68 9.72 -1.14
N GLN A 174 9.99 9.27 -2.20
CA GLN A 174 9.44 10.15 -3.25
C GLN A 174 8.50 11.23 -2.69
N TYR A 175 8.00 11.05 -1.45
CA TYR A 175 7.13 12.00 -0.74
C TYR A 175 7.83 12.69 0.42
N SER A 176 9.16 12.56 0.60
CA SER A 176 9.91 13.06 1.75
C SER A 176 9.84 14.59 1.95
N GLN A 177 9.39 15.34 0.95
CA GLN A 177 9.13 16.78 1.04
C GLN A 177 7.64 17.12 1.15
N ARG A 178 6.78 16.13 1.40
CA ARG A 178 5.33 16.26 1.40
C ARG A 178 4.70 15.74 2.68
N ASP A 179 5.36 15.98 3.80
CA ASP A 179 4.77 15.73 5.11
C ASP A 179 3.42 16.44 5.23
N GLN A 180 2.45 15.77 5.82
CA GLN A 180 1.09 16.27 5.85
C GLN A 180 0.58 16.37 7.29
N LEU A 181 -0.12 17.47 7.56
CA LEU A 181 -0.93 17.66 8.74
C LEU A 181 -2.36 17.97 8.29
N ARG A 182 -3.29 17.11 8.67
CA ARG A 182 -4.72 17.30 8.38
C ARG A 182 -5.51 17.45 9.67
N VAL A 183 -6.29 18.50 9.75
CA VAL A 183 -7.26 18.72 10.82
C VAL A 183 -8.66 18.69 10.23
N SER A 184 -9.58 18.02 10.89
CA SER A 184 -10.96 17.92 10.45
C SER A 184 -11.93 18.12 11.60
N ALA A 185 -13.09 18.69 11.31
CA ALA A 185 -14.23 18.76 12.21
C ALA A 185 -15.49 18.31 11.46
N GLY A 186 -16.26 17.44 12.08
CA GLY A 186 -17.52 16.91 11.53
C GLY A 186 -18.66 17.04 12.50
N TYR A 187 -19.82 17.37 11.97
CA TYR A 187 -21.08 17.36 12.71
C TYR A 187 -21.86 16.09 12.40
N LEU A 188 -22.30 15.40 13.44
CA LEU A 188 -23.08 14.16 13.35
C LEU A 188 -24.54 14.49 13.77
N PHE A 189 -25.52 14.09 12.97
CA PHE A 189 -26.96 14.30 13.22
C PHE A 189 -27.74 13.01 13.06
#